data_513890f0ef7654532768d887fffaa0fe
#
_entry.id   513890f0ef7654532768d887fffaa0fe
#
_cell.length_a   1.000
_cell.length_b   1.000
_cell.length_c   1.000
_cell.angle_alpha   90.00
_cell.angle_beta   90.00
_cell.angle_gamma   90.00
#
_symmetry.space_group_name_H-M   'P 1'
#
loop_
_entity.id
_entity.type
_entity.pdbx_description
1 polymer ?
#
loop_
_entity_poly.entity_id
_entity_poly.type
_entity_poly.pdbx_seq_one_letter_code
_entity_poly.pdbx_strand_id
1 'polypeptide(L)'
;MAQTFDICIRGDGIVGRTLALLLARQNLQVGLVAQPSNTKPDVRAYAINSASRDVLSGLRCWPDPLHATPVMDMQVWGDEGASVHFESPTPDGLTWIVDVPVLETQLGDALRYQHNIALLEAPQAAQLTVICEGRNSLTREALQVEVEALPYQQTAVATRIRSNKPHGQKAMQWFAHKNHGLEILALL
;
A
#
# COMPACT_ATOMS: atom_id res chain seq x y z
N MET A 1 -11.04 -3.78 -34.91
CA MET A 1 -9.62 -3.34 -34.80
C MET A 1 -9.15 -3.74 -33.41
N ALA A 2 -7.96 -4.31 -33.27
CA ALA A 2 -7.39 -4.60 -31.95
C ALA A 2 -7.15 -3.28 -31.23
N GLN A 3 -7.54 -3.22 -29.97
CA GLN A 3 -7.27 -2.03 -29.14
C GLN A 3 -5.75 -1.93 -28.92
N THR A 4 -5.18 -0.81 -29.30
CA THR A 4 -3.75 -0.52 -29.05
C THR A 4 -3.64 0.24 -27.74
N PHE A 5 -2.74 -0.21 -26.85
CA PHE A 5 -2.46 0.46 -25.58
C PHE A 5 -1.17 1.28 -25.68
N ASP A 6 -1.20 2.47 -25.09
CA ASP A 6 0.03 3.23 -24.85
C ASP A 6 0.85 2.53 -23.77
N ILE A 7 0.18 2.09 -22.70
CA ILE A 7 0.81 1.47 -21.54
C ILE A 7 0.07 0.21 -21.11
N CYS A 8 0.82 -0.87 -20.89
CA CYS A 8 0.31 -2.09 -20.23
C CYS A 8 0.91 -2.20 -18.83
N ILE A 9 0.07 -2.13 -17.80
CA ILE A 9 0.46 -2.28 -16.40
C ILE A 9 0.18 -3.72 -15.96
N ARG A 10 1.20 -4.42 -15.46
CA ARG A 10 1.08 -5.76 -14.92
C ARG A 10 0.98 -5.69 -13.40
N GLY A 11 -0.18 -6.05 -12.86
CA GLY A 11 -0.52 -6.02 -11.44
C GLY A 11 -1.48 -4.90 -11.06
N ASP A 12 -2.62 -5.28 -10.53
CA ASP A 12 -3.75 -4.42 -10.15
C ASP A 12 -3.86 -4.18 -8.62
N GLY A 13 -2.74 -4.24 -7.91
CA GLY A 13 -2.65 -3.77 -6.52
C GLY A 13 -2.73 -2.24 -6.43
N ILE A 14 -2.60 -1.70 -5.22
CA ILE A 14 -2.68 -0.25 -4.96
C ILE A 14 -1.80 0.55 -5.92
N VAL A 15 -0.56 0.13 -6.14
CA VAL A 15 0.40 0.83 -7.01
C VAL A 15 -0.06 0.83 -8.47
N GLY A 16 -0.44 -0.33 -9.00
CA GLY A 16 -0.89 -0.45 -10.39
C GLY A 16 -2.17 0.30 -10.67
N ARG A 17 -3.16 0.23 -9.78
CA ARG A 17 -4.42 0.99 -9.88
C ARG A 17 -4.18 2.50 -9.81
N THR A 18 -3.34 2.95 -8.87
CA THR A 18 -2.99 4.37 -8.74
C THR A 18 -2.31 4.88 -9.99
N LEU A 19 -1.34 4.14 -10.53
CA LEU A 19 -0.64 4.49 -11.76
C LEU A 19 -1.60 4.53 -12.96
N ALA A 20 -2.47 3.54 -13.11
CA ALA A 20 -3.46 3.50 -14.18
C ALA A 20 -4.36 4.75 -14.18
N LEU A 21 -4.85 5.14 -13.00
CA LEU A 21 -5.68 6.35 -12.85
C LEU A 21 -4.92 7.63 -13.17
N LEU A 22 -3.65 7.73 -12.77
CA LEU A 22 -2.81 8.90 -13.10
C LEU A 22 -2.56 9.02 -14.60
N LEU A 23 -2.27 7.90 -15.27
CA LEU A 23 -2.03 7.86 -16.72
C LEU A 23 -3.32 8.13 -17.51
N ALA A 24 -4.44 7.61 -17.06
CA ALA A 24 -5.74 7.86 -17.66
C ALA A 24 -6.10 9.35 -17.68
N ARG A 25 -5.73 10.10 -16.66
CA ARG A 25 -5.89 11.57 -16.61
C ARG A 25 -5.05 12.32 -17.65
N GLN A 26 -4.01 11.67 -18.16
CA GLN A 26 -3.20 12.19 -19.27
C GLN A 26 -3.74 11.74 -20.64
N ASN A 27 -4.96 11.19 -20.68
CA ASN A 27 -5.62 10.65 -21.87
C ASN A 27 -4.88 9.47 -22.54
N LEU A 28 -4.03 8.76 -21.80
CA LEU A 28 -3.34 7.57 -22.30
C LEU A 28 -4.29 6.35 -22.26
N GLN A 29 -4.17 5.48 -23.27
CA GLN A 29 -4.87 4.19 -23.31
C GLN A 29 -4.10 3.16 -22.48
N VAL A 30 -4.69 2.73 -21.37
CA VAL A 30 -4.04 1.88 -20.38
C VAL A 30 -4.68 0.50 -20.35
N GLY A 31 -3.88 -0.55 -20.54
CA GLY A 31 -4.25 -1.91 -20.20
C GLY A 31 -3.77 -2.25 -18.78
N LEU A 32 -4.67 -2.62 -17.89
CA LEU A 32 -4.36 -3.03 -16.51
C LEU A 32 -4.61 -4.53 -16.36
N VAL A 33 -3.55 -5.30 -16.13
CA VAL A 33 -3.62 -6.76 -15.99
C VAL A 33 -3.92 -7.10 -14.54
N ALA A 34 -5.07 -7.74 -14.31
CA ALA A 34 -5.47 -8.21 -13.01
C ALA A 34 -4.61 -9.41 -12.56
N GLN A 35 -4.34 -9.49 -11.27
CA GLN A 35 -3.78 -10.69 -10.65
C GLN A 35 -4.89 -11.54 -10.03
N PRO A 36 -4.67 -12.86 -9.90
CA PRO A 36 -5.62 -13.72 -9.21
C PRO A 36 -5.92 -13.17 -7.81
N SER A 37 -7.21 -12.96 -7.53
CA SER A 37 -7.65 -12.41 -6.24
C SER A 37 -7.34 -13.40 -5.11
N ASN A 38 -6.79 -12.89 -4.01
CA ASN A 38 -6.65 -13.65 -2.78
C ASN A 38 -8.00 -13.61 -2.05
N THR A 39 -8.60 -14.78 -1.80
CA THR A 39 -9.90 -14.90 -1.13
C THR A 39 -9.83 -14.79 0.39
N LYS A 40 -8.63 -14.67 0.98
CA LYS A 40 -8.47 -14.55 2.43
C LYS A 40 -8.84 -13.15 2.89
N PRO A 41 -9.48 -13.01 4.07
CA PRO A 41 -9.73 -11.71 4.68
C PRO A 41 -8.42 -10.91 4.80
N ASP A 42 -8.40 -9.69 4.29
CA ASP A 42 -7.25 -8.83 4.37
C ASP A 42 -7.36 -7.92 5.61
N VAL A 43 -6.45 -8.09 6.53
CA VAL A 43 -6.38 -7.30 7.78
C VAL A 43 -5.29 -6.24 7.74
N ARG A 44 -4.61 -6.08 6.60
CA ARG A 44 -3.49 -5.16 6.47
C ARG A 44 -3.94 -3.72 6.62
N ALA A 45 -3.06 -2.95 7.24
CA ALA A 45 -3.11 -1.49 7.21
C ALA A 45 -1.73 -0.97 6.78
N TYR A 46 -1.69 0.14 6.07
CA TYR A 46 -0.45 0.77 5.65
C TYR A 46 -0.27 2.12 6.31
N ALA A 47 0.98 2.42 6.70
CA ALA A 47 1.37 3.77 7.05
C ALA A 47 1.68 4.54 5.76
N ILE A 48 0.87 5.54 5.46
CA ILE A 48 0.95 6.33 4.22
C ILE A 48 1.44 7.74 4.58
N ASN A 49 2.51 8.18 3.92
CA ASN A 49 3.06 9.52 4.09
C ASN A 49 2.22 10.60 3.37
N SER A 50 2.52 11.88 3.65
CA SER A 50 1.79 13.03 3.08
C SER A 50 1.83 13.05 1.55
N ALA A 51 2.96 12.79 0.94
CA ALA A 51 3.10 12.81 -0.52
C ALA A 51 2.19 11.76 -1.20
N SER A 52 2.14 10.54 -0.66
CA SER A 52 1.24 9.48 -1.16
C SER A 52 -0.23 9.80 -0.89
N ARG A 53 -0.55 10.41 0.26
CA ARG A 53 -1.89 10.92 0.57
C ARG A 53 -2.34 11.96 -0.46
N ASP A 54 -1.48 12.90 -0.81
CA ASP A 54 -1.80 13.95 -1.77
C ASP A 54 -2.12 13.37 -3.15
N VAL A 55 -1.36 12.38 -3.59
CA VAL A 55 -1.62 11.65 -4.84
C VAL A 55 -3.00 10.98 -4.80
N LEU A 56 -3.29 10.22 -3.74
CA LEU A 56 -4.56 9.48 -3.58
C LEU A 56 -5.74 10.44 -3.42
N SER A 57 -5.57 11.53 -2.69
CA SER A 57 -6.59 12.59 -2.54
C SER A 57 -6.84 13.30 -3.86
N GLY A 58 -5.79 13.60 -4.60
CA GLY A 58 -5.86 14.15 -5.95
C GLY A 58 -6.66 13.23 -6.88
N LEU A 59 -6.57 11.93 -6.74
CA LEU A 59 -7.37 10.92 -7.46
C LEU A 59 -8.79 10.77 -6.93
N ARG A 60 -9.13 11.40 -5.81
CA ARG A 60 -10.39 11.20 -5.05
C ARG A 60 -10.57 9.76 -4.54
N CYS A 61 -9.46 9.10 -4.25
CA CYS A 61 -9.41 7.73 -3.74
C CYS A 61 -8.91 7.66 -2.29
N TRP A 62 -8.79 8.80 -1.59
CA TRP A 62 -8.44 8.80 -0.18
C TRP A 62 -9.63 8.34 0.65
N PRO A 63 -9.45 7.34 1.55
CA PRO A 63 -10.53 6.87 2.41
C PRO A 63 -11.04 7.95 3.38
N ASP A 64 -12.25 7.76 3.87
CA ASP A 64 -12.80 8.62 4.90
C ASP A 64 -12.05 8.47 6.25
N PRO A 65 -12.27 9.39 7.22
CA PRO A 65 -11.54 9.36 8.51
C PRO A 65 -11.75 8.09 9.34
N LEU A 66 -12.79 7.30 9.06
CA LEU A 66 -13.02 6.03 9.74
C LEU A 66 -11.99 4.97 9.33
N HIS A 67 -11.45 5.08 8.13
CA HIS A 67 -10.53 4.12 7.50
C HIS A 67 -9.14 4.70 7.23
N ALA A 68 -8.90 5.95 7.62
CA ALA A 68 -7.61 6.62 7.48
C ALA A 68 -7.33 7.46 8.74
N THR A 69 -6.63 6.87 9.70
CA THR A 69 -6.33 7.49 10.98
C THR A 69 -4.99 8.22 10.93
N PRO A 70 -4.94 9.53 11.22
CA PRO A 70 -3.68 10.26 11.32
C PRO A 70 -2.88 9.81 12.55
N VAL A 71 -1.56 9.74 12.41
CA VAL A 71 -0.60 9.54 13.50
C VAL A 71 0.00 10.90 13.84
N MET A 72 -0.35 11.43 14.98
CA MET A 72 0.14 12.72 15.45
C MET A 72 1.40 12.60 16.29
N ASP A 73 1.56 11.46 16.93
CA ASP A 73 2.59 11.18 17.92
C ASP A 73 3.13 9.77 17.69
N MET A 74 4.44 9.61 17.64
CA MET A 74 5.09 8.30 17.50
C MET A 74 6.20 8.17 18.55
N GLN A 75 6.10 7.12 19.35
CA GLN A 75 7.08 6.82 20.35
C GLN A 75 7.71 5.44 20.11
N VAL A 76 9.02 5.41 20.08
CA VAL A 76 9.81 4.21 19.85
C VAL A 76 10.72 3.96 21.04
N TRP A 77 10.67 2.77 21.61
CA TRP A 77 11.57 2.35 22.71
C TRP A 77 12.52 1.29 22.22
N GLY A 78 13.80 1.49 22.56
CA GLY A 78 14.85 0.49 22.39
C GLY A 78 14.91 -0.47 23.56
N ASP A 79 15.67 -1.55 23.39
CA ASP A 79 15.87 -2.62 24.36
C ASP A 79 16.68 -2.20 25.60
N GLU A 80 17.51 -1.16 25.50
CA GLU A 80 18.34 -0.63 26.59
C GLU A 80 17.70 0.57 27.32
N GLY A 81 16.38 0.78 27.12
CA GLY A 81 15.64 1.87 27.77
C GLY A 81 15.77 3.22 27.05
N ALA A 82 16.51 3.30 25.95
CA ALA A 82 16.50 4.48 25.10
C ALA A 82 15.15 4.63 24.41
N SER A 83 14.70 5.87 24.22
CA SER A 83 13.49 6.14 23.45
C SER A 83 13.67 7.32 22.51
N VAL A 84 12.93 7.28 21.42
CA VAL A 84 12.83 8.37 20.44
C VAL A 84 11.37 8.75 20.32
N HIS A 85 11.09 10.05 20.35
CA HIS A 85 9.77 10.61 20.22
C HIS A 85 9.71 11.50 18.98
N PHE A 86 8.65 11.31 18.20
CA PHE A 86 8.33 12.14 17.05
C PHE A 86 6.93 12.72 17.27
N GLU A 87 6.81 14.02 17.12
CA GLU A 87 5.54 14.72 17.18
C GLU A 87 5.32 15.47 15.87
N SER A 88 4.08 15.47 15.40
CA SER A 88 3.77 16.17 14.16
C SER A 88 3.81 17.68 14.38
N PRO A 89 4.57 18.43 13.58
CA PRO A 89 4.61 19.89 13.67
C PRO A 89 3.36 20.53 13.07
N THR A 90 2.50 19.77 12.42
CA THR A 90 1.32 20.26 11.71
C THR A 90 0.09 19.40 12.01
N PRO A 91 -1.14 19.92 11.84
CA PRO A 91 -2.36 19.13 11.97
C PRO A 91 -2.47 17.95 10.99
N ASP A 92 -1.61 17.91 9.98
CA ASP A 92 -1.63 16.85 8.97
C ASP A 92 -1.05 15.51 9.43
N GLY A 93 -0.43 15.48 10.63
CA GLY A 93 0.15 14.25 11.16
C GLY A 93 1.51 13.86 10.54
N LEU A 94 2.17 12.89 11.17
CA LEU A 94 3.42 12.29 10.68
C LEU A 94 3.16 11.34 9.50
N THR A 95 2.09 10.58 9.60
CA THR A 95 1.66 9.59 8.63
C THR A 95 0.18 9.25 8.90
N TRP A 96 -0.42 8.43 8.03
CA TRP A 96 -1.78 7.91 8.23
C TRP A 96 -1.77 6.39 8.18
N ILE A 97 -2.47 5.77 9.11
CA ILE A 97 -2.77 4.34 9.01
C ILE A 97 -4.04 4.16 8.24
N VAL A 98 -3.90 3.51 7.12
CA VAL A 98 -4.97 3.37 6.14
C VAL A 98 -5.36 1.90 5.98
N ASP A 99 -6.64 1.65 5.98
CA ASP A 99 -7.25 0.34 5.76
C ASP A 99 -7.05 -0.09 4.31
N VAL A 100 -6.22 -1.12 4.08
CA VAL A 100 -5.84 -1.57 2.74
C VAL A 100 -7.05 -2.04 1.92
N PRO A 101 -7.95 -2.89 2.42
CA PRO A 101 -9.14 -3.31 1.68
C PRO A 101 -10.03 -2.16 1.23
N VAL A 102 -10.19 -1.14 2.08
CA VAL A 102 -11.01 0.04 1.75
C VAL A 102 -10.35 0.86 0.66
N LEU A 103 -9.04 1.09 0.77
CA LEU A 103 -8.29 1.81 -0.25
C LEU A 103 -8.31 1.07 -1.60
N GLU A 104 -8.13 -0.25 -1.59
CA GLU A 104 -8.21 -1.07 -2.80
C GLU A 104 -9.59 -1.02 -3.45
N THR A 105 -10.65 -1.01 -2.63
CA THR A 105 -12.03 -0.87 -3.13
C THR A 105 -12.25 0.49 -3.79
N GLN A 106 -11.84 1.58 -3.15
CA GLN A 106 -11.99 2.92 -3.71
C GLN A 106 -11.22 3.11 -5.02
N LEU A 107 -9.99 2.60 -5.09
CA LEU A 107 -9.22 2.60 -6.33
C LEU A 107 -9.90 1.76 -7.42
N GLY A 108 -10.42 0.59 -7.06
CA GLY A 108 -11.17 -0.28 -7.97
C GLY A 108 -12.45 0.37 -8.50
N ASP A 109 -13.19 1.06 -7.65
CA ASP A 109 -14.39 1.79 -8.07
C ASP A 109 -14.04 2.96 -8.98
N ALA A 110 -12.97 3.70 -8.69
CA ALA A 110 -12.52 4.80 -9.55
C ALA A 110 -12.12 4.32 -10.96
N LEU A 111 -11.54 3.12 -11.10
CA LEU A 111 -11.20 2.53 -12.40
C LEU A 111 -12.42 2.33 -13.30
N ARG A 112 -13.59 1.97 -12.74
CA ARG A 112 -14.83 1.69 -13.50
C ARG A 112 -15.35 2.90 -14.28
N TYR A 113 -14.98 4.10 -13.86
CA TYR A 113 -15.40 5.34 -14.50
C TYR A 113 -14.38 5.87 -15.52
N GLN A 114 -13.31 5.13 -15.80
CA GLN A 114 -12.28 5.51 -16.76
C GLN A 114 -12.46 4.75 -18.07
N HIS A 115 -12.90 5.43 -19.11
CA HIS A 115 -13.14 4.84 -20.44
C HIS A 115 -11.86 4.44 -21.17
N ASN A 116 -10.72 4.98 -20.78
CA ASN A 116 -9.40 4.74 -21.36
C ASN A 116 -8.57 3.75 -20.55
N ILE A 117 -9.16 3.06 -19.58
CA ILE A 117 -8.54 1.94 -18.87
C ILE A 117 -9.31 0.67 -19.22
N ALA A 118 -8.62 -0.33 -19.75
CA ALA A 118 -9.15 -1.67 -19.97
C ALA A 118 -8.57 -2.64 -18.94
N LEU A 119 -9.45 -3.39 -18.26
CA LEU A 119 -9.02 -4.50 -17.40
C LEU A 119 -8.74 -5.72 -18.28
N LEU A 120 -7.57 -6.31 -18.13
CA LEU A 120 -7.06 -7.39 -18.95
C LEU A 120 -6.82 -8.64 -18.10
N GLU A 121 -7.14 -9.81 -18.65
CA GLU A 121 -6.82 -11.11 -18.03
C GLU A 121 -5.36 -11.52 -18.29
N ALA A 122 -4.77 -11.02 -19.36
CA ALA A 122 -3.39 -11.30 -19.75
C ALA A 122 -2.73 -10.06 -20.37
N PRO A 123 -1.38 -9.94 -20.27
CA PRO A 123 -0.66 -8.82 -20.86
C PRO A 123 -0.90 -8.71 -22.37
N GLN A 124 -1.06 -7.48 -22.85
CA GLN A 124 -1.18 -7.17 -24.27
C GLN A 124 -0.04 -6.25 -24.72
N ALA A 125 0.20 -6.20 -26.02
CA ALA A 125 1.20 -5.34 -26.62
C ALA A 125 0.86 -3.85 -26.35
N ALA A 126 1.87 -3.10 -25.93
CA ALA A 126 1.80 -1.67 -25.66
C ALA A 126 3.15 -1.02 -25.97
N GLN A 127 3.18 0.32 -26.06
CA GLN A 127 4.44 1.04 -26.26
C GLN A 127 5.35 0.93 -25.03
N LEU A 128 4.77 0.86 -23.84
CA LEU A 128 5.48 0.66 -22.57
C LEU A 128 4.77 -0.39 -21.72
N THR A 129 5.54 -1.31 -21.14
CA THR A 129 5.05 -2.22 -20.11
C THR A 129 5.61 -1.82 -18.75
N VAL A 130 4.71 -1.65 -17.76
CA VAL A 130 5.09 -1.31 -16.37
C VAL A 130 4.75 -2.49 -15.46
N ILE A 131 5.72 -2.89 -14.64
CA ILE A 131 5.59 -4.04 -13.74
C ILE A 131 5.24 -3.55 -12.33
N CYS A 132 4.01 -3.82 -11.89
CA CYS A 132 3.48 -3.50 -10.56
C CYS A 132 3.03 -4.77 -9.80
N GLU A 133 3.64 -5.92 -10.09
CA GLU A 133 3.26 -7.24 -9.58
C GLU A 133 3.62 -7.47 -8.10
N GLY A 134 4.31 -6.52 -7.48
CA GLY A 134 4.65 -6.59 -6.06
C GLY A 134 5.76 -7.61 -5.75
N ARG A 135 5.70 -8.18 -4.54
CA ARG A 135 6.77 -9.03 -4.00
C ARG A 135 7.00 -10.31 -4.83
N ASN A 136 5.93 -10.94 -5.28
CA ASN A 136 5.97 -12.23 -5.97
C ASN A 136 5.85 -12.05 -7.50
N SER A 137 6.65 -11.14 -8.06
CA SER A 137 6.62 -10.82 -9.49
C SER A 137 7.21 -11.94 -10.34
N LEU A 138 6.36 -12.62 -11.10
CA LEU A 138 6.78 -13.63 -12.08
C LEU A 138 7.50 -12.99 -13.28
N THR A 139 7.13 -11.76 -13.63
CA THR A 139 7.80 -11.03 -14.72
C THR A 139 9.24 -10.70 -14.35
N ARG A 140 9.50 -10.33 -13.10
CA ARG A 140 10.86 -10.08 -12.61
C ARG A 140 11.73 -11.33 -12.78
N GLU A 141 11.19 -12.50 -12.42
CA GLU A 141 11.88 -13.79 -12.61
C GLU A 141 12.13 -14.08 -14.10
N ALA A 142 11.12 -13.88 -14.95
CA ALA A 142 11.25 -14.08 -16.40
C ALA A 142 12.28 -13.14 -17.05
N LEU A 143 12.46 -11.95 -16.51
CA LEU A 143 13.47 -10.97 -16.94
C LEU A 143 14.86 -11.24 -16.31
N GLN A 144 15.03 -12.31 -15.54
CA GLN A 144 16.28 -12.69 -14.87
C GLN A 144 16.86 -11.56 -13.99
N VAL A 145 16.00 -10.76 -13.38
CA VAL A 145 16.42 -9.76 -12.40
C VAL A 145 16.80 -10.48 -11.11
N GLU A 146 18.06 -10.43 -10.77
CA GLU A 146 18.58 -11.03 -9.54
C GLU A 146 18.01 -10.34 -8.31
N VAL A 147 17.56 -11.14 -7.34
CA VAL A 147 17.06 -10.67 -6.05
C VAL A 147 17.73 -11.49 -4.96
N GLU A 148 18.49 -10.83 -4.12
CA GLU A 148 19.03 -11.45 -2.91
C GLU A 148 17.94 -11.47 -1.83
N ALA A 149 17.57 -12.66 -1.37
CA ALA A 149 16.63 -12.83 -0.26
C ALA A 149 17.42 -13.11 1.01
N LEU A 150 17.34 -12.18 1.98
CA LEU A 150 17.95 -12.33 3.32
C LEU A 150 16.86 -12.77 4.31
N PRO A 151 16.78 -14.07 4.65
CA PRO A 151 15.75 -14.55 5.58
C PRO A 151 16.10 -14.13 7.01
N TYR A 152 15.21 -13.41 7.66
CA TYR A 152 15.35 -13.04 9.08
C TYR A 152 15.03 -14.20 10.05
N GLN A 153 14.51 -15.33 9.56
CA GLN A 153 14.02 -16.48 10.35
C GLN A 153 12.97 -16.07 11.40
N GLN A 154 12.22 -15.04 11.10
CA GLN A 154 11.18 -14.49 11.95
C GLN A 154 9.88 -14.42 11.18
N THR A 155 8.75 -14.47 11.90
CA THR A 155 7.42 -14.32 11.34
C THR A 155 6.75 -13.12 11.98
N ALA A 156 6.30 -12.17 11.14
CA ALA A 156 5.49 -11.06 11.59
C ALA A 156 4.01 -11.50 11.66
N VAL A 157 3.36 -11.18 12.77
CA VAL A 157 1.92 -11.38 12.93
C VAL A 157 1.22 -10.03 12.84
N ALA A 158 0.40 -9.86 11.82
CA ALA A 158 -0.46 -8.69 11.68
C ALA A 158 -1.88 -9.04 12.14
N THR A 159 -2.44 -8.23 13.02
CA THR A 159 -3.79 -8.43 13.54
C THR A 159 -4.46 -7.12 13.89
N ARG A 160 -5.78 -7.15 14.09
CA ARG A 160 -6.57 -6.03 14.60
C ARG A 160 -7.08 -6.39 15.97
N ILE A 161 -6.88 -5.50 16.93
CA ILE A 161 -7.37 -5.68 18.29
C ILE A 161 -8.35 -4.56 18.64
N ARG A 162 -9.32 -4.87 19.50
CA ARG A 162 -10.19 -3.86 20.09
C ARG A 162 -9.65 -3.47 21.45
N SER A 163 -9.45 -2.17 21.67
CA SER A 163 -9.05 -1.63 22.95
C SER A 163 -10.24 -0.95 23.64
N ASN A 164 -10.27 -0.98 24.97
CA ASN A 164 -11.20 -0.18 25.79
C ASN A 164 -10.72 1.26 26.03
N LYS A 165 -9.52 1.59 25.56
CA LYS A 165 -8.95 2.94 25.62
C LYS A 165 -8.80 3.48 24.20
N PRO A 166 -9.04 4.78 23.98
CA PRO A 166 -8.77 5.39 22.68
C PRO A 166 -7.27 5.37 22.39
N HIS A 167 -6.91 5.19 21.14
CA HIS A 167 -5.51 5.17 20.69
C HIS A 167 -4.83 6.55 20.75
N GLY A 168 -5.61 7.65 20.82
CA GLY A 168 -5.10 9.01 20.90
C GLY A 168 -4.25 9.47 19.72
N GLN A 169 -4.39 8.82 18.55
CA GLN A 169 -3.60 9.06 17.35
C GLN A 169 -2.07 8.86 17.57
N LYS A 170 -1.74 7.91 18.45
CA LYS A 170 -0.37 7.57 18.82
C LYS A 170 0.06 6.24 18.19
N ALA A 171 1.21 6.25 17.54
CA ALA A 171 1.92 5.03 17.16
C ALA A 171 2.99 4.71 18.21
N MET A 172 3.05 3.46 18.63
CA MET A 172 3.99 3.01 19.64
C MET A 172 4.72 1.77 19.17
N GLN A 173 6.05 1.75 19.32
CA GLN A 173 6.89 0.64 18.89
C GLN A 173 7.91 0.31 20.01
N TRP A 174 8.05 -0.97 20.29
CA TRP A 174 9.04 -1.47 21.24
C TRP A 174 9.96 -2.46 20.55
N PHE A 175 11.25 -2.26 20.70
CA PHE A 175 12.25 -3.26 20.36
C PHE A 175 12.63 -4.02 21.62
N ALA A 176 12.40 -5.34 21.64
CA ALA A 176 12.80 -6.20 22.75
C ALA A 176 14.11 -6.93 22.42
N HIS A 177 14.92 -7.20 23.44
CA HIS A 177 16.21 -7.90 23.29
C HIS A 177 16.00 -9.26 22.59
N LYS A 178 16.92 -9.65 21.73
CA LYS A 178 16.92 -10.86 20.88
C LYS A 178 16.61 -12.19 21.58
N ASN A 179 16.70 -12.26 22.90
CA ASN A 179 16.45 -13.47 23.68
C ASN A 179 14.99 -13.75 24.01
N HIS A 180 14.06 -12.84 23.74
CA HIS A 180 12.63 -12.99 24.06
C HIS A 180 11.70 -12.99 22.84
N GLY A 181 12.25 -12.87 21.65
CA GLY A 181 11.53 -13.18 20.39
C GLY A 181 10.28 -12.37 20.09
N LEU A 182 10.01 -11.28 20.80
CA LEU A 182 8.81 -10.48 20.57
C LEU A 182 9.17 -9.03 20.31
N GLU A 183 9.06 -8.63 19.04
CA GLU A 183 8.96 -7.22 18.68
C GLU A 183 7.47 -6.87 18.63
N ILE A 184 7.03 -6.00 19.51
CA ILE A 184 5.65 -5.51 19.44
C ILE A 184 5.67 -4.21 18.67
N LEU A 185 5.00 -4.25 17.54
CA LEU A 185 4.74 -3.07 16.77
C LEU A 185 3.32 -2.57 17.01
N ALA A 186 3.25 -1.35 17.49
CA ALA A 186 2.26 -0.32 17.27
C ALA A 186 0.79 -0.61 17.33
N LEU A 187 0.22 0.07 18.17
CA LEU A 187 -1.21 0.30 18.25
C LEU A 187 -1.57 1.62 17.63
N LEU A 188 -2.56 1.58 16.81
CA LEU A 188 -3.27 2.74 16.33
C LEU A 188 -4.74 2.61 16.69
#